data_2a7950198d30dafaa3547809e6cc5400
#
_entry.id   2a7950198d30dafaa3547809e6cc5400
#
_cell.length_a   1.000
_cell.length_b   1.000
_cell.length_c   1.000
_cell.angle_alpha   90.00
_cell.angle_beta   90.00
_cell.angle_gamma   90.00
#
_symmetry.space_group_name_H-M   'P 1'
#
loop_
_entity.id
_entity.type
_entity.pdbx_description
1 polymer ?
#
loop_
_entity_poly.entity_id
_entity_poly.type
_entity_poly.pdbx_seq_one_letter_code
_entity_poly.pdbx_strand_id
1 'polypeptide(L)'
;HHLGETADIRGRGGVRIQSDGSIQFHCFNCGYKANYTPGRNLNFKMKKLMGYMGFSTEVIRKMGLEALRHIDENVEYKREYKPIHFTEKPLPKKAKPIMHWVNEKDLETNIINGLAKAVEFINNRCLELEDYPFYYSTSTENQMEKRILIPFYHKHNIIGYTARWLGEKNYKTAKYFTDIPPGYVFNCDKQNYNRQYVLVMEGPLDAIALDGIAVLGSEPNKRQQEMINNLQRKVIVVPDRDEAGNKMISRAIDYGWSVAFPQWESDIIDVGDAIIKYGKLLTMKSILHTTVDTKIKIELQRKLWYNKI
;
A
#
# COMPACT_ATOMS: atom_id res chain seq x y z
N HIS A 1 6.50 -4.84 -37.80
CA HIS A 1 5.93 -3.76 -36.97
C HIS A 1 4.73 -4.31 -36.20
N HIS A 2 4.56 -3.99 -34.92
CA HIS A 2 3.53 -4.62 -34.08
C HIS A 2 2.09 -4.17 -34.43
N LEU A 3 1.94 -3.12 -35.23
CA LEU A 3 0.66 -2.66 -35.76
C LEU A 3 0.29 -3.27 -37.11
N GLY A 4 1.08 -4.25 -37.62
CA GLY A 4 0.85 -4.87 -38.90
C GLY A 4 1.25 -4.08 -40.13
N GLU A 5 1.93 -2.93 -39.95
CA GLU A 5 2.50 -2.12 -40.99
C GLU A 5 3.86 -2.65 -41.47
N THR A 6 4.42 -2.02 -42.48
CA THR A 6 5.72 -2.38 -43.02
C THR A 6 6.86 -2.35 -41.99
N ALA A 7 7.87 -3.19 -42.16
CA ALA A 7 9.05 -3.23 -41.28
C ALA A 7 9.70 -1.85 -41.13
N ASP A 8 10.22 -1.56 -39.95
CA ASP A 8 10.93 -0.31 -39.67
C ASP A 8 12.35 -0.37 -40.24
N ILE A 9 12.50 0.10 -41.48
CA ILE A 9 13.80 0.17 -42.20
C ILE A 9 14.74 1.23 -41.61
N ARG A 10 14.28 2.11 -40.71
CA ARG A 10 15.08 3.19 -40.11
C ARG A 10 15.73 2.81 -38.80
N GLY A 11 15.52 1.57 -38.28
CA GLY A 11 16.15 1.08 -37.08
C GLY A 11 15.81 1.85 -35.80
N ARG A 12 14.55 2.32 -35.65
CA ARG A 12 14.12 3.15 -34.53
C ARG A 12 13.78 2.36 -33.25
N GLY A 13 14.05 1.06 -33.21
CA GLY A 13 13.96 0.26 -32.01
C GLY A 13 15.27 0.30 -31.21
N GLY A 14 15.19 0.66 -29.93
CA GLY A 14 16.33 0.68 -29.01
C GLY A 14 16.24 -0.39 -27.95
N VAL A 15 17.34 -1.10 -27.69
CA VAL A 15 17.51 -2.02 -26.56
C VAL A 15 18.48 -1.40 -25.58
N ARG A 16 18.09 -1.37 -24.30
CA ARG A 16 18.97 -0.99 -23.20
C ARG A 16 19.12 -2.17 -22.25
N ILE A 17 20.35 -2.59 -22.04
CA ILE A 17 20.70 -3.59 -21.03
C ILE A 17 21.26 -2.83 -19.83
N GLN A 18 20.74 -3.10 -18.65
CA GLN A 18 21.17 -2.49 -17.40
C GLN A 18 22.23 -3.38 -16.72
N SER A 19 22.97 -2.83 -15.75
CA SER A 19 23.99 -3.55 -14.99
C SER A 19 23.44 -4.73 -14.19
N ASP A 20 22.14 -4.70 -13.87
CA ASP A 20 21.43 -5.81 -13.20
C ASP A 20 20.94 -6.89 -14.17
N GLY A 21 21.33 -6.83 -15.43
CA GLY A 21 20.87 -7.74 -16.48
C GLY A 21 19.44 -7.48 -16.96
N SER A 22 18.75 -6.46 -16.47
CA SER A 22 17.43 -6.07 -16.97
C SER A 22 17.53 -5.57 -18.40
N ILE A 23 16.57 -5.95 -19.23
CA ILE A 23 16.48 -5.55 -20.64
C ILE A 23 15.24 -4.67 -20.82
N GLN A 24 15.43 -3.54 -21.47
CA GLN A 24 14.36 -2.65 -21.86
C GLN A 24 14.40 -2.44 -23.37
N PHE A 25 13.26 -2.57 -24.02
CA PHE A 25 13.08 -2.25 -25.42
C PHE A 25 12.09 -1.13 -25.58
N HIS A 26 12.41 -0.18 -26.46
CA HIS A 26 11.50 0.89 -26.86
C HIS A 26 11.60 1.12 -28.37
N CYS A 27 10.49 1.04 -29.06
CA CYS A 27 10.38 1.45 -30.45
C CYS A 27 9.90 2.91 -30.53
N PHE A 28 10.78 3.81 -30.96
CA PHE A 28 10.46 5.25 -31.10
C PHE A 28 9.52 5.57 -32.26
N ASN A 29 9.23 4.58 -33.10
CA ASN A 29 8.26 4.75 -34.18
C ASN A 29 6.82 4.52 -33.71
N CYS A 30 6.58 3.39 -33.05
CA CYS A 30 5.23 2.96 -32.68
C CYS A 30 4.97 2.97 -31.17
N GLY A 31 5.94 3.43 -30.39
CA GLY A 31 5.82 3.49 -28.92
C GLY A 31 5.81 2.13 -28.21
N TYR A 32 6.04 1.01 -28.94
CA TYR A 32 6.05 -0.32 -28.31
C TYR A 32 7.16 -0.41 -27.27
N LYS A 33 6.80 -0.84 -26.06
CA LYS A 33 7.74 -1.04 -24.93
C LYS A 33 7.61 -2.45 -24.41
N ALA A 34 8.76 -3.10 -24.20
CA ALA A 34 8.85 -4.40 -23.53
C ALA A 34 10.02 -4.37 -22.56
N ASN A 35 9.91 -5.11 -21.46
CA ASN A 35 10.98 -5.22 -20.48
C ASN A 35 11.08 -6.65 -19.97
N TYR A 36 12.29 -7.02 -19.58
CA TYR A 36 12.61 -8.23 -18.85
C TYR A 36 13.42 -7.86 -17.61
N THR A 37 13.15 -8.52 -16.51
CA THR A 37 13.93 -8.42 -15.28
C THR A 37 14.42 -9.82 -14.94
N PRO A 38 15.73 -10.04 -14.69
CA PRO A 38 16.27 -11.32 -14.28
C PRO A 38 15.53 -11.89 -13.08
N GLY A 39 15.37 -13.22 -13.02
CA GLY A 39 14.60 -13.87 -11.97
C GLY A 39 13.08 -13.70 -12.08
N ARG A 40 12.55 -13.20 -13.20
CA ARG A 40 11.12 -13.16 -13.48
C ARG A 40 10.80 -13.87 -14.79
N ASN A 41 9.56 -14.41 -14.86
CA ASN A 41 9.08 -14.98 -16.10
C ASN A 41 9.03 -13.88 -17.21
N LEU A 42 9.29 -14.30 -18.46
CA LEU A 42 9.10 -13.43 -19.61
C LEU A 42 7.64 -12.99 -19.68
N ASN A 43 7.40 -11.69 -19.60
CA ASN A 43 6.05 -11.13 -19.72
C ASN A 43 5.54 -11.22 -21.18
N PHE A 44 4.23 -11.05 -21.36
CA PHE A 44 3.58 -11.15 -22.67
C PHE A 44 4.22 -10.24 -23.73
N LYS A 45 4.54 -8.98 -23.35
CA LYS A 45 5.13 -8.02 -24.27
C LYS A 45 6.54 -8.45 -24.72
N MET A 46 7.36 -9.00 -23.81
CA MET A 46 8.68 -9.49 -24.17
C MET A 46 8.58 -10.74 -25.08
N LYS A 47 7.69 -11.68 -24.77
CA LYS A 47 7.43 -12.85 -25.64
C LYS A 47 6.97 -12.43 -27.02
N LYS A 48 6.09 -11.44 -27.13
CA LYS A 48 5.61 -10.89 -28.39
C LYS A 48 6.72 -10.19 -29.17
N LEU A 49 7.58 -9.42 -28.49
CA LEU A 49 8.77 -8.80 -29.10
C LEU A 49 9.69 -9.87 -29.71
N MET A 50 9.97 -10.94 -28.98
CA MET A 50 10.80 -12.05 -29.47
C MET A 50 10.18 -12.70 -30.71
N GLY A 51 8.86 -12.87 -30.74
CA GLY A 51 8.15 -13.32 -31.94
C GLY A 51 8.36 -12.38 -33.14
N TYR A 52 8.31 -11.08 -32.94
CA TYR A 52 8.61 -10.09 -34.00
C TYR A 52 10.08 -10.14 -34.47
N MET A 53 10.98 -10.56 -33.59
CA MET A 53 12.40 -10.77 -33.93
C MET A 53 12.66 -12.11 -34.62
N GLY A 54 11.62 -12.92 -34.89
CA GLY A 54 11.72 -14.17 -35.62
C GLY A 54 12.02 -15.39 -34.75
N PHE A 55 12.01 -15.28 -33.42
CA PHE A 55 12.16 -16.45 -32.53
C PHE A 55 10.94 -17.36 -32.62
N SER A 56 11.15 -18.66 -32.72
CA SER A 56 10.05 -19.62 -32.70
C SER A 56 9.39 -19.70 -31.31
N THR A 57 8.14 -20.13 -31.30
CA THR A 57 7.37 -20.29 -30.03
C THR A 57 8.08 -21.23 -29.07
N GLU A 58 8.75 -22.29 -29.59
CA GLU A 58 9.50 -23.23 -28.80
C GLU A 58 10.72 -22.60 -28.13
N VAL A 59 11.50 -21.78 -28.87
CA VAL A 59 12.63 -21.01 -28.33
C VAL A 59 12.17 -20.06 -27.27
N ILE A 60 11.08 -19.31 -27.50
CA ILE A 60 10.51 -18.36 -26.53
C ILE A 60 10.08 -19.10 -25.25
N ARG A 61 9.47 -20.29 -25.37
CA ARG A 61 9.10 -21.13 -24.23
C ARG A 61 10.32 -21.58 -23.44
N LYS A 62 11.37 -22.09 -24.15
CA LYS A 62 12.63 -22.51 -23.53
C LYS A 62 13.31 -21.38 -22.77
N MET A 63 13.42 -20.19 -23.36
CA MET A 63 13.97 -19.00 -22.72
C MET A 63 13.13 -18.55 -21.51
N GLY A 64 11.80 -18.71 -21.58
CA GLY A 64 10.93 -18.48 -20.43
C GLY A 64 11.19 -19.42 -19.26
N LEU A 65 11.48 -20.69 -19.54
CA LEU A 65 11.84 -21.67 -18.51
C LEU A 65 13.25 -21.40 -17.95
N GLU A 66 14.21 -21.03 -18.80
CA GLU A 66 15.56 -20.66 -18.36
C GLU A 66 15.53 -19.40 -17.49
N ALA A 67 14.71 -18.41 -17.85
CA ALA A 67 14.51 -17.20 -17.04
C ALA A 67 13.97 -17.52 -15.61
N LEU A 68 13.20 -18.61 -15.47
CA LEU A 68 12.73 -19.10 -14.17
C LEU A 68 13.82 -19.87 -13.41
N ARG A 69 14.70 -20.61 -14.09
CA ARG A 69 15.80 -21.34 -13.45
C ARG A 69 16.79 -20.41 -12.75
N HIS A 70 17.03 -19.22 -13.27
CA HIS A 70 17.87 -18.21 -12.63
C HIS A 70 17.29 -17.68 -11.30
N ILE A 71 16.06 -18.07 -10.93
CA ILE A 71 15.50 -17.81 -9.60
C ILE A 71 16.11 -18.79 -8.58
N ASP A 72 16.37 -20.05 -8.96
CA ASP A 72 16.85 -21.10 -8.06
C ASP A 72 18.37 -21.11 -7.86
N GLU A 73 19.14 -20.56 -8.78
CA GLU A 73 20.59 -20.46 -8.68
C GLU A 73 21.01 -19.11 -8.08
N ASN A 74 20.81 -18.93 -6.76
CA ASN A 74 21.50 -17.97 -5.87
C ASN A 74 22.25 -16.79 -6.52
N VAL A 75 21.69 -16.14 -7.51
CA VAL A 75 22.11 -14.81 -7.86
C VAL A 75 21.25 -13.89 -7.00
N GLU A 76 21.74 -13.59 -5.81
CA GLU A 76 21.36 -12.37 -5.09
C GLU A 76 21.64 -11.18 -6.05
N TYR A 77 20.70 -10.90 -6.94
CA TYR A 77 20.63 -9.57 -7.53
C TYR A 77 20.30 -8.63 -6.39
N LYS A 78 21.33 -8.25 -5.66
CA LYS A 78 21.30 -7.09 -4.78
C LYS A 78 20.97 -5.91 -5.69
N ARG A 79 19.65 -5.66 -5.89
CA ARG A 79 19.27 -4.28 -6.21
C ARG A 79 19.99 -3.46 -5.16
N GLU A 80 20.86 -2.54 -5.57
CA GLU A 80 21.37 -1.52 -4.65
C GLU A 80 20.12 -0.82 -4.10
N TYR A 81 19.64 -1.35 -2.98
CA TYR A 81 18.60 -0.74 -2.19
C TYR A 81 19.24 0.53 -1.61
N LYS A 82 19.01 1.65 -2.26
CA LYS A 82 19.34 2.93 -1.64
C LYS A 82 18.44 3.04 -0.42
N PRO A 83 19.02 2.91 0.78
CA PRO A 83 18.23 2.91 1.99
C PRO A 83 17.42 4.20 2.03
N ILE A 84 16.11 4.07 2.19
CA ILE A 84 15.24 5.22 2.30
C ILE A 84 15.49 5.84 3.65
N HIS A 85 16.05 7.04 3.66
CA HIS A 85 16.23 7.83 4.86
C HIS A 85 15.02 8.77 5.02
N PHE A 86 14.41 8.73 6.18
CA PHE A 86 13.44 9.71 6.63
C PHE A 86 14.05 10.52 7.76
N THR A 87 13.84 11.82 7.75
CA THR A 87 14.28 12.71 8.81
C THR A 87 13.32 12.61 9.99
N GLU A 88 13.84 12.52 11.19
CA GLU A 88 13.07 12.57 12.42
C GLU A 88 12.30 13.89 12.53
N LYS A 89 11.05 13.82 12.96
CA LYS A 89 10.18 14.97 13.15
C LYS A 89 9.57 14.98 14.55
N PRO A 90 9.47 16.14 15.19
CA PRO A 90 8.81 16.25 16.48
C PRO A 90 7.29 16.05 16.31
N LEU A 91 6.67 15.46 17.31
CA LEU A 91 5.24 15.50 17.48
C LEU A 91 4.77 16.91 17.91
N PRO A 92 3.46 17.22 17.81
CA PRO A 92 2.90 18.44 18.36
C PRO A 92 3.31 18.70 19.81
N LYS A 93 3.44 19.95 20.19
CA LYS A 93 3.82 20.34 21.56
C LYS A 93 2.93 19.62 22.59
N LYS A 94 3.53 19.24 23.72
CA LYS A 94 2.84 18.54 24.82
C LYS A 94 2.20 17.20 24.44
N ALA A 95 2.55 16.60 23.28
CA ALA A 95 2.07 15.28 22.93
C ALA A 95 2.79 14.21 23.76
N LYS A 96 2.01 13.30 24.35
CA LYS A 96 2.49 12.13 25.09
C LYS A 96 1.66 10.90 24.69
N PRO A 97 2.19 9.68 24.82
CA PRO A 97 1.37 8.48 24.70
C PRO A 97 0.14 8.54 25.60
N ILE A 98 -1.02 8.09 25.12
CA ILE A 98 -2.26 8.09 25.92
C ILE A 98 -2.06 7.32 27.23
N MET A 99 -1.36 6.20 27.18
CA MET A 99 -1.03 5.40 28.38
C MET A 99 -0.23 6.17 29.45
N HIS A 100 0.57 7.17 29.06
CA HIS A 100 1.26 8.01 30.04
C HIS A 100 0.33 9.01 30.72
N TRP A 101 -0.68 9.53 30.00
CA TRP A 101 -1.68 10.42 30.57
C TRP A 101 -2.54 9.73 31.64
N VAL A 102 -2.85 8.45 31.48
CA VAL A 102 -3.66 7.67 32.43
C VAL A 102 -2.98 7.59 33.80
N ASN A 103 -1.66 7.68 33.84
CA ASN A 103 -0.86 7.59 35.08
C ASN A 103 -0.60 8.97 35.73
N GLU A 104 -0.99 10.07 35.10
CA GLU A 104 -0.83 11.42 35.64
C GLU A 104 -1.92 11.71 36.68
N LYS A 105 -1.49 12.30 37.82
CA LYS A 105 -2.41 12.77 38.88
C LYS A 105 -2.80 14.23 38.61
N ASP A 106 -3.95 14.63 39.10
CA ASP A 106 -4.42 16.01 39.10
C ASP A 106 -4.61 16.63 37.69
N LEU A 107 -5.11 15.83 36.73
CA LEU A 107 -5.43 16.32 35.38
C LEU A 107 -6.64 17.26 35.42
N GLU A 108 -6.57 18.33 34.66
CA GLU A 108 -7.71 19.23 34.42
C GLU A 108 -8.87 18.50 33.74
N THR A 109 -10.11 18.88 34.08
CA THR A 109 -11.34 18.24 33.57
C THR A 109 -11.42 18.23 32.03
N ASN A 110 -10.95 19.31 31.37
CA ASN A 110 -10.91 19.41 29.92
C ASN A 110 -9.96 18.37 29.27
N ILE A 111 -8.82 18.08 29.93
CA ILE A 111 -7.87 17.06 29.49
C ILE A 111 -8.48 15.66 29.65
N ILE A 112 -9.09 15.40 30.80
CA ILE A 112 -9.80 14.12 31.06
C ILE A 112 -10.85 13.88 29.99
N ASN A 113 -11.69 14.87 29.69
CA ASN A 113 -12.73 14.77 28.67
C ASN A 113 -12.15 14.54 27.27
N GLY A 114 -11.02 15.16 26.93
CA GLY A 114 -10.34 14.93 25.65
C GLY A 114 -9.77 13.53 25.54
N LEU A 115 -9.13 13.04 26.59
CA LEU A 115 -8.62 11.67 26.68
C LEU A 115 -9.74 10.62 26.61
N ALA A 116 -10.84 10.83 27.32
CA ALA A 116 -12.01 9.95 27.28
C ALA A 116 -12.55 9.82 25.85
N LYS A 117 -12.68 10.93 25.11
CA LYS A 117 -13.09 10.89 23.70
C LYS A 117 -12.08 10.16 22.80
N ALA A 118 -10.78 10.28 23.09
CA ALA A 118 -9.74 9.58 22.32
C ALA A 118 -9.82 8.07 22.55
N VAL A 119 -10.00 7.62 23.79
CA VAL A 119 -10.17 6.21 24.15
C VAL A 119 -11.47 5.66 23.56
N GLU A 120 -12.57 6.38 23.71
CA GLU A 120 -13.87 6.00 23.12
C GLU A 120 -13.75 5.82 21.60
N PHE A 121 -13.04 6.74 20.91
CA PHE A 121 -12.82 6.65 19.48
C PHE A 121 -12.04 5.37 19.09
N ILE A 122 -11.01 5.00 19.86
CA ILE A 122 -10.22 3.77 19.65
C ILE A 122 -11.12 2.55 19.82
N ASN A 123 -11.85 2.48 20.96
CA ASN A 123 -12.74 1.37 21.26
C ASN A 123 -13.87 1.21 20.23
N ASN A 124 -14.46 2.31 19.76
CA ASN A 124 -15.48 2.30 18.71
C ASN A 124 -14.95 1.81 17.34
N ARG A 125 -13.63 1.74 17.17
CA ARG A 125 -12.95 1.14 16.03
C ARG A 125 -12.50 -0.31 16.27
N CYS A 126 -12.94 -0.92 17.40
CA CYS A 126 -12.50 -2.24 17.83
C CYS A 126 -10.97 -2.37 17.90
N LEU A 127 -10.30 -1.27 18.32
CA LEU A 127 -8.88 -1.19 18.61
C LEU A 127 -8.66 -1.05 20.12
N GLU A 128 -7.50 -1.50 20.57
CA GLU A 128 -7.02 -1.33 21.94
C GLU A 128 -5.85 -0.35 21.97
N LEU A 129 -5.57 0.24 23.13
CA LEU A 129 -4.46 1.17 23.30
C LEU A 129 -3.10 0.51 23.07
N GLU A 130 -3.03 -0.80 23.26
CA GLU A 130 -1.84 -1.64 23.07
C GLU A 130 -1.59 -1.99 21.60
N ASP A 131 -2.60 -1.92 20.71
CA ASP A 131 -2.46 -2.22 19.29
C ASP A 131 -1.46 -1.27 18.60
N TYR A 132 -1.42 -0.01 19.08
CA TYR A 132 -0.52 1.01 18.55
C TYR A 132 -0.22 2.11 19.59
N PRO A 133 0.97 2.72 19.60
CA PRO A 133 1.26 3.84 20.50
C PRO A 133 0.52 5.11 20.07
N PHE A 134 -0.75 5.22 20.46
CA PHE A 134 -1.55 6.41 20.26
C PHE A 134 -1.12 7.54 21.20
N TYR A 135 -1.13 8.76 20.69
CA TYR A 135 -0.74 9.96 21.43
C TYR A 135 -1.92 10.93 21.57
N TYR A 136 -1.86 11.73 22.61
CA TYR A 136 -2.74 12.87 22.83
C TYR A 136 -1.93 14.09 23.20
N SER A 137 -2.36 15.27 22.76
CA SER A 137 -1.71 16.55 23.05
C SER A 137 -2.70 17.54 23.67
N THR A 138 -2.25 18.25 24.68
CA THR A 138 -3.02 19.36 25.29
C THR A 138 -2.76 20.71 24.61
N SER A 139 -2.05 20.74 23.47
CA SER A 139 -1.78 21.96 22.72
C SER A 139 -3.01 22.46 22.00
N THR A 140 -3.29 23.75 22.13
CA THR A 140 -4.34 24.45 21.37
C THR A 140 -3.92 24.77 19.93
N GLU A 141 -2.64 24.68 19.61
CA GLU A 141 -2.15 24.87 18.25
C GLU A 141 -2.79 23.83 17.30
N ASN A 142 -3.40 24.30 16.22
CA ASN A 142 -4.15 23.46 15.27
C ASN A 142 -5.23 22.58 15.92
N GLN A 143 -5.72 22.97 17.10
CA GLN A 143 -6.73 22.24 17.87
C GLN A 143 -6.31 20.80 18.20
N MET A 144 -5.04 20.59 18.55
CA MET A 144 -4.49 19.25 18.84
C MET A 144 -5.13 18.64 20.09
N GLU A 145 -5.59 19.45 21.06
CA GLU A 145 -6.35 19.00 22.23
C GLU A 145 -7.70 18.35 21.92
N LYS A 146 -8.13 18.41 20.67
CA LYS A 146 -9.36 17.77 20.17
C LYS A 146 -9.08 16.67 19.16
N ARG A 147 -7.85 16.14 19.13
CA ARG A 147 -7.41 15.14 18.17
C ARG A 147 -6.71 13.99 18.84
N ILE A 148 -6.89 12.80 18.28
CA ILE A 148 -5.99 11.67 18.54
C ILE A 148 -4.85 11.69 17.54
N LEU A 149 -3.61 11.48 18.01
CA LEU A 149 -2.42 11.47 17.17
C LEU A 149 -1.96 10.03 16.93
N ILE A 150 -1.66 9.72 15.69
CA ILE A 150 -1.10 8.45 15.25
C ILE A 150 0.29 8.77 14.69
N PRO A 151 1.38 8.54 15.45
CA PRO A 151 2.73 8.80 14.97
C PRO A 151 3.13 7.85 13.85
N PHE A 152 3.99 8.30 12.97
CA PHE A 152 4.58 7.51 11.90
C PHE A 152 6.01 7.15 12.27
N TYR A 153 6.28 5.86 12.38
CA TYR A 153 7.59 5.34 12.75
C TYR A 153 8.35 4.82 11.53
N HIS A 154 9.65 5.02 11.55
CA HIS A 154 10.60 4.34 10.68
C HIS A 154 11.84 4.02 11.50
N LYS A 155 12.22 2.74 11.61
CA LYS A 155 13.36 2.27 12.42
C LYS A 155 13.37 2.86 13.84
N HIS A 156 12.23 2.82 14.50
CA HIS A 156 11.98 3.34 15.87
C HIS A 156 11.91 4.87 16.00
N ASN A 157 12.27 5.65 14.98
CA ASN A 157 12.18 7.10 15.02
C ASN A 157 10.82 7.60 14.52
N ILE A 158 10.29 8.64 15.15
CA ILE A 158 9.07 9.31 14.68
C ILE A 158 9.47 10.23 13.52
N ILE A 159 8.86 10.03 12.37
CA ILE A 159 9.16 10.76 11.13
C ILE A 159 7.98 11.59 10.61
N GLY A 160 6.87 11.58 11.33
CA GLY A 160 5.66 12.30 11.02
C GLY A 160 4.50 11.79 11.84
N TYR A 161 3.31 12.28 11.54
CA TYR A 161 2.08 11.86 12.24
C TYR A 161 0.84 12.21 11.44
N THR A 162 -0.28 11.59 11.83
CA THR A 162 -1.62 12.09 11.49
C THR A 162 -2.41 12.33 12.77
N ALA A 163 -3.21 13.40 12.78
CA ALA A 163 -4.03 13.82 13.91
C ALA A 163 -5.50 13.83 13.50
N ARG A 164 -6.28 12.86 13.99
CA ARG A 164 -7.70 12.70 13.68
C ARG A 164 -8.55 13.53 14.59
N TRP A 165 -9.46 14.32 14.02
CA TRP A 165 -10.45 15.11 14.75
C TRP A 165 -11.45 14.21 15.50
N LEU A 166 -11.68 14.50 16.78
CA LEU A 166 -12.59 13.80 17.67
C LEU A 166 -13.89 14.55 17.98
N GLY A 167 -13.97 15.81 17.55
CA GLY A 167 -15.17 16.62 17.75
C GLY A 167 -16.24 16.35 16.68
N GLU A 168 -17.35 17.04 16.80
CA GLU A 168 -18.42 16.99 15.82
C GLU A 168 -17.93 17.42 14.44
N LYS A 169 -18.53 16.81 13.40
CA LYS A 169 -18.20 17.16 12.01
C LYS A 169 -18.61 18.58 11.72
N ASN A 170 -17.66 19.43 11.34
CA ASN A 170 -17.95 20.78 10.89
C ASN A 170 -17.14 21.10 9.63
N TYR A 171 -17.64 22.04 8.81
CA TYR A 171 -17.01 22.41 7.54
C TYR A 171 -15.71 23.21 7.69
N LYS A 172 -15.43 23.73 8.89
CA LYS A 172 -14.26 24.59 9.15
C LYS A 172 -13.05 23.81 9.65
N THR A 173 -13.24 22.54 10.08
CA THR A 173 -12.18 21.76 10.69
C THR A 173 -11.90 20.52 9.83
N ALA A 174 -10.65 20.40 9.37
CA ALA A 174 -10.22 19.23 8.63
C ALA A 174 -10.31 17.97 9.51
N LYS A 175 -10.89 16.90 8.96
CA LYS A 175 -11.01 15.58 9.60
C LYS A 175 -9.65 15.06 10.05
N TYR A 176 -8.61 15.24 9.23
CA TYR A 176 -7.24 14.89 9.52
C TYR A 176 -6.31 16.08 9.36
N PHE A 177 -5.36 16.22 10.26
CA PHE A 177 -4.18 17.06 10.10
C PHE A 177 -2.98 16.14 10.02
N THR A 178 -2.24 16.19 8.93
CA THR A 178 -1.25 15.16 8.65
C THR A 178 0.07 15.78 8.19
N ASP A 179 1.17 15.30 8.78
CA ASP A 179 2.55 15.57 8.37
C ASP A 179 3.20 14.25 7.93
N ILE A 180 3.18 13.98 6.61
CA ILE A 180 3.68 12.74 6.02
C ILE A 180 4.96 13.01 5.24
N PRO A 181 6.05 12.30 5.50
CA PRO A 181 7.23 12.33 4.64
C PRO A 181 6.90 11.72 3.25
N PRO A 182 7.37 12.35 2.15
CA PRO A 182 7.12 11.85 0.81
C PRO A 182 7.56 10.39 0.62
N GLY A 183 6.65 9.56 0.12
CA GLY A 183 6.93 8.16 -0.19
C GLY A 183 6.95 7.23 1.03
N TYR A 184 6.52 7.68 2.19
CA TYR A 184 6.38 6.84 3.37
C TYR A 184 5.23 5.83 3.22
N VAL A 185 5.44 4.63 3.76
CA VAL A 185 4.43 3.58 3.90
C VAL A 185 4.28 3.28 5.39
N PHE A 186 3.10 3.51 5.92
CA PHE A 186 2.80 3.30 7.32
C PHE A 186 2.98 1.83 7.71
N ASN A 187 3.59 1.58 8.86
CA ASN A 187 3.78 0.26 9.45
C ASN A 187 4.60 -0.75 8.61
N CYS A 188 5.31 -0.27 7.58
CA CYS A 188 6.03 -1.14 6.65
C CYS A 188 7.20 -1.88 7.31
N ASP A 189 7.92 -1.24 8.22
CA ASP A 189 9.08 -1.79 8.93
C ASP A 189 8.73 -2.69 10.13
N LYS A 190 7.45 -2.69 10.54
CA LYS A 190 6.94 -3.53 11.64
C LYS A 190 6.28 -4.83 11.16
N GLN A 191 6.29 -5.09 9.86
CA GLN A 191 5.61 -6.26 9.33
C GLN A 191 6.25 -7.57 9.80
N ASN A 192 5.40 -8.47 10.31
CA ASN A 192 5.83 -9.79 10.79
C ASN A 192 6.42 -10.63 9.65
N TYR A 193 7.67 -11.04 9.77
CA TYR A 193 8.39 -11.81 8.74
C TYR A 193 7.80 -13.20 8.46
N ASN A 194 7.00 -13.74 9.37
CA ASN A 194 6.38 -15.06 9.18
C ASN A 194 5.13 -15.04 8.28
N ARG A 195 4.61 -13.87 7.90
CA ARG A 195 3.49 -13.77 6.96
C ARG A 195 3.97 -13.83 5.53
N GLN A 196 3.32 -14.68 4.72
CA GLN A 196 3.59 -14.80 3.28
C GLN A 196 2.94 -13.68 2.45
N TYR A 197 2.11 -12.86 3.04
CA TYR A 197 1.41 -11.75 2.41
C TYR A 197 1.50 -10.48 3.24
N VAL A 198 1.25 -9.35 2.60
CA VAL A 198 1.06 -8.05 3.24
C VAL A 198 -0.25 -7.44 2.74
N LEU A 199 -1.07 -6.94 3.67
CA LEU A 199 -2.31 -6.20 3.36
C LEU A 199 -1.98 -4.73 3.21
N VAL A 200 -2.46 -4.12 2.13
CA VAL A 200 -2.26 -2.70 1.81
C VAL A 200 -3.60 -2.00 1.85
N MET A 201 -3.75 -1.06 2.78
CA MET A 201 -4.93 -0.23 2.99
C MET A 201 -4.63 1.23 2.69
N GLU A 202 -5.69 2.05 2.64
CA GLU A 202 -5.58 3.49 2.48
C GLU A 202 -5.19 4.17 3.80
N GLY A 203 -5.91 3.85 4.87
CA GLY A 203 -5.82 4.50 6.17
C GLY A 203 -4.97 3.77 7.21
N PRO A 204 -4.36 4.51 8.16
CA PRO A 204 -3.51 3.91 9.20
C PRO A 204 -4.31 3.10 10.22
N LEU A 205 -5.57 3.47 10.52
CA LEU A 205 -6.39 2.74 11.50
C LEU A 205 -6.75 1.34 11.02
N ASP A 206 -7.09 1.19 9.74
CA ASP A 206 -7.37 -0.11 9.13
C ASP A 206 -6.11 -0.98 9.09
N ALA A 207 -4.96 -0.35 8.81
CA ALA A 207 -3.68 -1.01 8.84
C ALA A 207 -3.30 -1.49 10.26
N ILE A 208 -3.59 -0.72 11.30
CA ILE A 208 -3.41 -1.15 12.71
C ILE A 208 -4.32 -2.34 13.01
N ALA A 209 -5.61 -2.23 12.64
CA ALA A 209 -6.62 -3.24 12.97
C ALA A 209 -6.31 -4.64 12.41
N LEU A 210 -5.72 -4.73 11.21
CA LEU A 210 -5.38 -5.99 10.55
C LEU A 210 -3.87 -6.29 10.50
N ASP A 211 -3.06 -5.52 11.21
CA ASP A 211 -1.60 -5.64 11.19
C ASP A 211 -1.06 -5.60 9.74
N GLY A 212 -1.58 -4.67 8.96
CA GLY A 212 -1.18 -4.38 7.59
C GLY A 212 -0.34 -3.12 7.47
N ILE A 213 -0.26 -2.59 6.26
CA ILE A 213 0.40 -1.33 5.92
C ILE A 213 -0.58 -0.35 5.30
N ALA A 214 -0.30 0.96 5.38
CA ALA A 214 -1.11 1.96 4.71
C ALA A 214 -0.27 2.90 3.84
N VAL A 215 -0.84 3.27 2.68
CA VAL A 215 -0.20 4.21 1.75
C VAL A 215 -0.54 5.67 2.05
N LEU A 216 -1.47 5.91 2.97
CA LEU A 216 -1.88 7.23 3.46
C LEU A 216 -2.41 8.15 2.35
N GLY A 217 -3.08 7.58 1.37
CA GLY A 217 -3.66 8.25 0.22
C GLY A 217 -4.27 7.24 -0.75
N SER A 218 -4.99 7.75 -1.76
CA SER A 218 -5.73 6.91 -2.72
C SER A 218 -4.84 6.22 -3.77
N GLU A 219 -3.62 6.69 -3.98
CA GLU A 219 -2.73 6.16 -5.01
C GLU A 219 -1.31 5.99 -4.48
N PRO A 220 -0.82 4.74 -4.31
CA PRO A 220 0.57 4.51 -3.98
C PRO A 220 1.48 5.03 -5.10
N ASN A 221 2.47 5.86 -4.74
CA ASN A 221 3.47 6.34 -5.68
C ASN A 221 4.59 5.30 -5.91
N LYS A 222 5.48 5.58 -6.85
CA LYS A 222 6.55 4.65 -7.23
C LYS A 222 7.48 4.30 -6.07
N ARG A 223 7.80 5.26 -5.19
CA ARG A 223 8.66 5.04 -4.03
C ARG A 223 7.97 4.13 -3.00
N GLN A 224 6.67 4.33 -2.77
CA GLN A 224 5.87 3.43 -1.92
C GLN A 224 5.77 2.03 -2.53
N GLN A 225 5.57 1.92 -3.85
CA GLN A 225 5.60 0.65 -4.56
C GLN A 225 6.92 -0.10 -4.32
N GLU A 226 8.04 0.59 -4.43
CA GLU A 226 9.37 0.00 -4.20
C GLU A 226 9.53 -0.47 -2.76
N MET A 227 9.10 0.33 -1.75
CA MET A 227 9.10 -0.07 -0.34
C MET A 227 8.28 -1.33 -0.09
N ILE A 228 7.06 -1.38 -0.63
CA ILE A 228 6.15 -2.52 -0.45
C ILE A 228 6.70 -3.77 -1.13
N ASN A 229 7.21 -3.65 -2.36
CA ASN A 229 7.78 -4.78 -3.09
C ASN A 229 9.04 -5.34 -2.41
N ASN A 230 9.79 -4.51 -1.68
CA ASN A 230 10.97 -4.94 -0.92
C ASN A 230 10.64 -5.83 0.28
N LEU A 231 9.38 -5.90 0.70
CA LEU A 231 8.93 -6.89 1.67
C LEU A 231 8.97 -8.33 1.13
N GLN A 232 9.10 -8.50 -0.20
CA GLN A 232 9.19 -9.78 -0.90
C GLN A 232 8.04 -10.74 -0.58
N ARG A 233 6.82 -10.23 -0.44
CA ARG A 233 5.61 -10.98 -0.09
C ARG A 233 4.53 -10.79 -1.13
N LYS A 234 3.52 -11.65 -1.08
CA LYS A 234 2.29 -11.42 -1.84
C LYS A 234 1.63 -10.14 -1.34
N VAL A 235 1.55 -9.13 -2.19
CA VAL A 235 0.88 -7.86 -1.88
C VAL A 235 -0.60 -8.01 -2.18
N ILE A 236 -1.46 -7.74 -1.19
CA ILE A 236 -2.91 -7.77 -1.31
C ILE A 236 -3.46 -6.40 -0.96
N VAL A 237 -3.98 -5.71 -1.94
CA VAL A 237 -4.68 -4.43 -1.75
C VAL A 237 -6.09 -4.70 -1.25
N VAL A 238 -6.47 -4.01 -0.18
CA VAL A 238 -7.83 -4.03 0.39
C VAL A 238 -8.40 -2.61 0.17
N PRO A 239 -9.09 -2.37 -0.95
CA PRO A 239 -9.59 -1.04 -1.28
C PRO A 239 -10.83 -0.69 -0.47
N ASP A 240 -11.01 0.59 -0.15
CA ASP A 240 -12.27 1.12 0.32
C ASP A 240 -13.32 1.08 -0.81
N ARG A 241 -14.60 1.02 -0.47
CA ARG A 241 -15.68 0.94 -1.46
C ARG A 241 -16.12 2.34 -1.90
N ASP A 242 -15.14 3.12 -2.38
CA ASP A 242 -15.32 4.49 -2.86
C ASP A 242 -14.44 4.81 -4.08
N GLU A 243 -14.42 6.08 -4.50
CA GLU A 243 -13.60 6.52 -5.64
C GLU A 243 -12.09 6.41 -5.36
N ALA A 244 -11.66 6.61 -4.12
CA ALA A 244 -10.25 6.49 -3.73
C ALA A 244 -9.78 5.03 -3.83
N GLY A 245 -10.55 4.08 -3.29
CA GLY A 245 -10.29 2.65 -3.45
C GLY A 245 -10.29 2.20 -4.91
N ASN A 246 -11.15 2.81 -5.75
CA ASN A 246 -11.15 2.53 -7.19
C ASN A 246 -9.84 2.94 -7.89
N LYS A 247 -9.24 4.06 -7.50
CA LYS A 247 -7.91 4.49 -7.97
C LYS A 247 -6.82 3.54 -7.48
N MET A 248 -6.91 3.11 -6.24
CA MET A 248 -5.97 2.16 -5.64
C MET A 248 -5.97 0.80 -6.37
N ILE A 249 -7.14 0.30 -6.79
CA ILE A 249 -7.24 -0.91 -7.64
C ILE A 249 -6.51 -0.73 -8.97
N SER A 250 -6.65 0.42 -9.62
CA SER A 250 -5.94 0.70 -10.87
C SER A 250 -4.43 0.62 -10.69
N ARG A 251 -3.90 1.19 -9.60
CA ARG A 251 -2.47 1.10 -9.27
C ARG A 251 -2.03 -0.32 -8.92
N ALA A 252 -2.87 -1.08 -8.22
CA ALA A 252 -2.60 -2.49 -7.94
C ALA A 252 -2.41 -3.30 -9.24
N ILE A 253 -3.26 -3.07 -10.23
CA ILE A 253 -3.14 -3.69 -11.56
C ILE A 253 -1.83 -3.30 -12.25
N ASP A 254 -1.47 -2.00 -12.23
CA ASP A 254 -0.24 -1.49 -12.84
C ASP A 254 1.02 -2.09 -12.20
N TYR A 255 0.96 -2.36 -10.89
CA TYR A 255 2.07 -2.88 -10.09
C TYR A 255 2.12 -4.41 -10.05
N GLY A 256 1.08 -5.09 -10.55
CA GLY A 256 0.98 -6.55 -10.53
C GLY A 256 0.64 -7.10 -9.14
N TRP A 257 -0.01 -6.31 -8.30
CA TRP A 257 -0.47 -6.71 -6.98
C TRP A 257 -1.83 -7.40 -7.03
N SER A 258 -2.11 -8.23 -6.04
CA SER A 258 -3.43 -8.82 -5.85
C SER A 258 -4.40 -7.82 -5.22
N VAL A 259 -5.70 -8.01 -5.46
CA VAL A 259 -6.76 -7.18 -4.88
C VAL A 259 -7.79 -8.08 -4.23
N ALA A 260 -8.25 -7.71 -3.05
CA ALA A 260 -9.36 -8.34 -2.37
C ALA A 260 -10.69 -7.62 -2.71
N PHE A 261 -11.75 -8.40 -2.91
CA PHE A 261 -13.11 -7.90 -3.14
C PHE A 261 -14.08 -8.55 -2.15
N PRO A 262 -13.99 -8.22 -0.85
CA PRO A 262 -14.83 -8.85 0.16
C PRO A 262 -16.31 -8.62 -0.11
N GLN A 263 -17.11 -9.67 0.05
CA GLN A 263 -18.54 -9.63 -0.17
C GLN A 263 -19.27 -9.16 1.09
N TRP A 264 -18.92 -7.96 1.56
CA TRP A 264 -19.59 -7.30 2.67
C TRP A 264 -20.91 -6.68 2.24
N GLU A 265 -21.79 -6.38 3.18
CA GLU A 265 -23.05 -5.68 2.93
C GLU A 265 -22.79 -4.28 2.35
N SER A 266 -23.79 -3.68 1.73
CA SER A 266 -23.65 -2.42 0.99
C SER A 266 -23.31 -1.22 1.87
N ASP A 267 -23.65 -1.26 3.15
CA ASP A 267 -23.37 -0.24 4.16
C ASP A 267 -21.92 -0.28 4.68
N ILE A 268 -21.16 -1.33 4.37
CA ILE A 268 -19.78 -1.51 4.78
C ILE A 268 -18.84 -0.93 3.70
N ILE A 269 -18.17 0.16 4.03
CA ILE A 269 -17.33 0.90 3.09
C ILE A 269 -15.86 0.53 3.22
N ASP A 270 -15.37 0.38 4.45
CA ASP A 270 -13.95 0.17 4.77
C ASP A 270 -13.74 -1.05 5.69
N VAL A 271 -12.47 -1.35 5.95
CA VAL A 271 -12.07 -2.43 6.87
C VAL A 271 -12.55 -2.18 8.30
N GLY A 272 -12.52 -0.91 8.74
CA GLY A 272 -12.99 -0.54 10.07
C GLY A 272 -14.46 -0.87 10.27
N ASP A 273 -15.33 -0.52 9.32
CA ASP A 273 -16.76 -0.85 9.34
C ASP A 273 -16.97 -2.37 9.37
N ALA A 274 -16.19 -3.10 8.55
CA ALA A 274 -16.27 -4.57 8.51
C ALA A 274 -15.87 -5.21 9.85
N ILE A 275 -14.85 -4.69 10.52
CA ILE A 275 -14.41 -5.21 11.82
C ILE A 275 -15.46 -4.94 12.90
N ILE A 276 -16.07 -3.77 12.90
CA ILE A 276 -17.16 -3.42 13.84
C ILE A 276 -18.33 -4.39 13.67
N LYS A 277 -18.69 -4.72 12.44
CA LYS A 277 -19.85 -5.55 12.14
C LYS A 277 -19.58 -7.06 12.28
N TYR A 278 -18.46 -7.55 11.78
CA TYR A 278 -18.17 -8.98 11.64
C TYR A 278 -17.07 -9.48 12.58
N GLY A 279 -16.32 -8.58 13.19
CA GLY A 279 -15.12 -8.90 13.96
C GLY A 279 -13.88 -9.12 13.07
N LYS A 280 -12.71 -8.98 13.70
CA LYS A 280 -11.39 -9.03 13.04
C LYS A 280 -11.14 -10.34 12.26
N LEU A 281 -11.51 -11.49 12.85
CA LEU A 281 -11.25 -12.80 12.25
C LEU A 281 -12.05 -13.04 10.95
N LEU A 282 -13.36 -12.74 10.97
CA LEU A 282 -14.21 -12.93 9.78
C LEU A 282 -13.87 -11.93 8.69
N THR A 283 -13.54 -10.69 9.05
CA THR A 283 -13.05 -9.67 8.11
C THR A 283 -11.79 -10.15 7.41
N MET A 284 -10.79 -10.62 8.17
CA MET A 284 -9.55 -11.17 7.61
C MET A 284 -9.81 -12.36 6.69
N LYS A 285 -10.66 -13.31 7.12
CA LYS A 285 -11.02 -14.48 6.32
C LYS A 285 -11.66 -14.06 4.99
N SER A 286 -12.60 -13.09 5.01
CA SER A 286 -13.26 -12.62 3.81
C SER A 286 -12.29 -11.94 2.82
N ILE A 287 -11.35 -11.14 3.32
CA ILE A 287 -10.30 -10.52 2.52
C ILE A 287 -9.45 -11.58 1.81
N LEU A 288 -8.92 -12.54 2.55
CA LEU A 288 -8.04 -13.56 1.99
C LEU A 288 -8.76 -14.47 0.98
N HIS A 289 -10.03 -14.84 1.28
CA HIS A 289 -10.83 -15.71 0.42
C HIS A 289 -11.22 -15.05 -0.91
N THR A 290 -11.43 -13.73 -0.92
CA THR A 290 -11.87 -12.99 -2.11
C THR A 290 -10.73 -12.33 -2.88
N THR A 291 -9.48 -12.64 -2.51
CA THR A 291 -8.30 -12.10 -3.19
C THR A 291 -8.12 -12.69 -4.58
N VAL A 292 -7.97 -11.84 -5.58
CA VAL A 292 -7.66 -12.20 -6.98
C VAL A 292 -6.35 -11.54 -7.43
N ASP A 293 -5.64 -12.19 -8.35
CA ASP A 293 -4.25 -11.85 -8.69
C ASP A 293 -4.01 -11.56 -10.18
N THR A 294 -4.98 -11.82 -11.05
CA THR A 294 -4.82 -11.55 -12.48
C THR A 294 -5.60 -10.32 -12.91
N LYS A 295 -5.04 -9.52 -13.81
CA LYS A 295 -5.66 -8.30 -14.30
C LYS A 295 -7.11 -8.54 -14.75
N ILE A 296 -7.37 -9.60 -15.51
CA ILE A 296 -8.71 -9.91 -16.04
C ILE A 296 -9.69 -10.18 -14.89
N LYS A 297 -9.28 -10.99 -13.90
CA LYS A 297 -10.12 -11.29 -12.73
C LYS A 297 -10.36 -10.04 -11.87
N ILE A 298 -9.32 -9.21 -11.68
CA ILE A 298 -9.45 -7.95 -10.93
C ILE A 298 -10.45 -7.02 -11.61
N GLU A 299 -10.35 -6.80 -12.92
CA GLU A 299 -11.27 -5.94 -13.67
C GLU A 299 -12.72 -6.46 -13.66
N LEU A 300 -12.89 -7.79 -13.76
CA LEU A 300 -14.22 -8.40 -13.67
C LEU A 300 -14.83 -8.21 -12.28
N GLN A 301 -14.08 -8.55 -11.22
CA GLN A 301 -14.55 -8.40 -9.85
C GLN A 301 -14.80 -6.94 -9.49
N ARG A 302 -13.95 -6.02 -9.94
CA ARG A 302 -14.14 -4.57 -9.77
C ARG A 302 -15.49 -4.10 -10.28
N LYS A 303 -15.87 -4.48 -11.50
CA LYS A 303 -17.19 -4.13 -12.06
C LYS A 303 -18.33 -4.68 -11.23
N LEU A 304 -18.24 -5.95 -10.82
CA LEU A 304 -19.28 -6.59 -10.01
C LEU A 304 -19.36 -5.98 -8.60
N TRP A 305 -18.24 -5.58 -8.04
CA TRP A 305 -18.15 -5.07 -6.67
C TRP A 305 -18.71 -3.66 -6.54
N TYR A 306 -18.44 -2.78 -7.52
CA TYR A 306 -19.00 -1.43 -7.56
C TYR A 306 -20.43 -1.36 -8.11
N ASN A 307 -20.86 -2.29 -8.96
CA ASN A 307 -22.25 -2.31 -9.47
C ASN A 307 -23.28 -2.80 -8.43
N LYS A 308 -22.85 -3.20 -7.24
CA LYS A 308 -23.72 -3.56 -6.10
C LYS A 308 -24.04 -2.36 -5.19
N ILE A 309 -23.53 -1.20 -5.52
CA ILE A 309 -23.80 0.10 -4.89
C ILE A 309 -24.77 0.85 -5.77
#